data_f31add4f19bbec54f66e2d311bd87da4
#
_entry.id   f31add4f19bbec54f66e2d311bd87da4
#
_cell.length_a   1.000
_cell.length_b   1.000
_cell.length_c   1.000
_cell.angle_alpha   90.00
_cell.angle_beta   90.00
_cell.angle_gamma   90.00
#
_symmetry.space_group_name_H-M   'P 1'
#
loop_
_entity.id
_entity.type
_entity.pdbx_description
1 polymer ?
#
loop_
_entity_poly.entity_id
_entity_poly.type
_entity_poly.pdbx_seq_one_letter_code
_entity_poly.pdbx_strand_id
1 'polypeptide(L)'
;MDLAAYYDAYWSQADDTFDLDRLALLEKHVNAGDRVLEVDCGPGVLAARMRARGADVTATDLSAVAVARAQAKGIPCSQLDIDSAPLPFADASFGVVVSNSMIEHRFFHEKVFDECVRVLQPGGRVIVCLPNIAHILCRWWILTGRFPYIVDSPTDAMHLRFFTVREARKLLTARGVRVTSVEGSASLWARAFYPPLWRKRRLRGLITWLARVWPSMFGRDFVIVGVKN
;
A
#
# COMPACT_ATOMS: atom_id res chain seq x y z
N MET A 1 -0.32 -5.43 -23.45
CA MET A 1 -0.69 -6.41 -22.41
C MET A 1 -1.94 -5.88 -21.74
N ASP A 2 -2.99 -6.65 -21.69
CA ASP A 2 -4.20 -6.30 -20.91
C ASP A 2 -3.88 -6.45 -19.42
N LEU A 3 -3.82 -5.34 -18.71
CA LEU A 3 -3.44 -5.32 -17.30
C LEU A 3 -4.52 -5.96 -16.40
N ALA A 4 -5.80 -5.80 -16.78
CA ALA A 4 -6.90 -6.43 -16.05
C ALA A 4 -6.81 -7.95 -16.16
N ALA A 5 -6.60 -8.48 -17.37
CA ALA A 5 -6.43 -9.92 -17.58
C ALA A 5 -5.21 -10.48 -16.83
N TYR A 6 -4.11 -9.70 -16.74
CA TYR A 6 -2.94 -10.09 -15.95
C TYR A 6 -3.29 -10.25 -14.46
N TYR A 7 -3.96 -9.24 -13.86
CA TYR A 7 -4.33 -9.29 -12.45
C TYR A 7 -5.45 -10.31 -12.17
N ASP A 8 -6.34 -10.58 -13.12
CA ASP A 8 -7.31 -11.67 -12.99
C ASP A 8 -6.62 -13.04 -12.91
N ALA A 9 -5.63 -13.27 -13.75
CA ALA A 9 -4.81 -14.49 -13.69
C ALA A 9 -4.02 -14.58 -12.38
N TYR A 10 -3.42 -13.47 -11.93
CA TYR A 10 -2.69 -13.39 -10.67
C TYR A 10 -3.61 -13.74 -9.48
N TRP A 11 -4.75 -13.06 -9.35
CA TRP A 11 -5.69 -13.28 -8.23
C TRP A 11 -6.43 -14.61 -8.29
N SER A 12 -6.50 -15.26 -9.46
CA SER A 12 -7.04 -16.62 -9.59
C SER A 12 -6.14 -17.68 -8.93
N GLN A 13 -4.85 -17.41 -8.83
CA GLN A 13 -3.84 -18.35 -8.29
C GLN A 13 -3.34 -17.96 -6.90
N ALA A 14 -3.34 -16.66 -6.58
CA ALA A 14 -2.88 -16.15 -5.29
C ALA A 14 -3.86 -16.52 -4.18
N ASP A 15 -3.32 -16.94 -3.04
CA ASP A 15 -4.09 -17.10 -1.80
C ASP A 15 -4.30 -15.76 -1.08
N ASP A 16 -4.97 -15.79 0.09
CA ASP A 16 -5.18 -14.62 0.95
C ASP A 16 -4.02 -14.44 1.97
N THR A 17 -2.82 -14.89 1.63
CA THR A 17 -1.64 -14.73 2.50
C THR A 17 -1.04 -13.34 2.33
N PHE A 18 -1.08 -12.56 3.39
CA PHE A 18 -0.57 -11.20 3.43
C PHE A 18 0.37 -10.98 4.62
N ASP A 19 1.19 -9.94 4.49
CA ASP A 19 2.02 -9.45 5.59
C ASP A 19 1.14 -8.82 6.70
N LEU A 20 0.81 -9.62 7.71
CA LEU A 20 -0.06 -9.20 8.81
C LEU A 20 0.52 -8.03 9.60
N ASP A 21 1.86 -7.94 9.73
CA ASP A 21 2.52 -6.81 10.41
C ASP A 21 2.28 -5.51 9.63
N ARG A 22 2.36 -5.56 8.30
CA ARG A 22 2.07 -4.43 7.41
C ARG A 22 0.60 -4.03 7.46
N LEU A 23 -0.32 -5.01 7.37
CA LEU A 23 -1.75 -4.74 7.49
C LEU A 23 -2.11 -4.10 8.82
N ALA A 24 -1.50 -4.54 9.93
CA ALA A 24 -1.71 -3.95 11.24
C ALA A 24 -1.24 -2.49 11.34
N LEU A 25 -0.19 -2.12 10.60
CA LEU A 25 0.25 -0.71 10.50
C LEU A 25 -0.74 0.18 9.75
N LEU A 26 -1.47 -0.37 8.77
CA LEU A 26 -2.49 0.37 8.02
C LEU A 26 -3.78 0.50 8.84
N GLU A 27 -4.32 -0.61 9.32
CA GLU A 27 -5.63 -0.67 9.98
C GLU A 27 -5.68 0.07 11.32
N LYS A 28 -4.55 0.25 12.02
CA LYS A 28 -4.52 0.98 13.31
C LYS A 28 -4.85 2.46 13.18
N HIS A 29 -4.75 3.02 11.96
CA HIS A 29 -5.11 4.39 11.64
C HIS A 29 -6.57 4.54 11.20
N VAL A 30 -7.35 3.45 11.23
CA VAL A 30 -8.78 3.42 10.92
C VAL A 30 -9.55 3.16 12.20
N ASN A 31 -10.57 3.99 12.48
CA ASN A 31 -11.39 3.90 13.67
C ASN A 31 -12.78 3.33 13.33
N ALA A 32 -13.49 2.84 14.35
CA ALA A 32 -14.90 2.51 14.22
C ALA A 32 -15.69 3.76 13.78
N GLY A 33 -16.61 3.56 12.82
CA GLY A 33 -17.41 4.65 12.25
C GLY A 33 -16.74 5.46 11.16
N ASP A 34 -15.44 5.25 10.87
CA ASP A 34 -14.80 5.89 9.71
C ASP A 34 -15.45 5.39 8.42
N ARG A 35 -15.74 6.31 7.50
CA ARG A 35 -16.11 6.01 6.12
C ARG A 35 -14.86 5.92 5.28
N VAL A 36 -14.52 4.69 4.86
CA VAL A 36 -13.23 4.33 4.27
C VAL A 36 -13.39 3.96 2.80
N LEU A 37 -12.52 4.47 1.94
CA LEU A 37 -12.28 3.93 0.61
C LEU A 37 -10.93 3.22 0.59
N GLU A 38 -10.91 1.94 0.23
CA GLU A 38 -9.68 1.23 -0.14
C GLU A 38 -9.56 1.17 -1.66
N VAL A 39 -8.50 1.77 -2.20
CA VAL A 39 -8.23 1.80 -3.64
C VAL A 39 -7.31 0.64 -4.00
N ASP A 40 -7.71 -0.15 -5.00
CA ASP A 40 -7.07 -1.40 -5.43
C ASP A 40 -6.85 -2.36 -4.25
N CYS A 41 -7.97 -2.85 -3.74
CA CYS A 41 -8.04 -3.62 -2.49
C CYS A 41 -7.57 -5.07 -2.63
N GLY A 42 -7.27 -5.55 -3.84
CA GLY A 42 -7.06 -6.96 -4.11
C GLY A 42 -8.28 -7.80 -3.67
N PRO A 43 -8.07 -8.97 -3.05
CA PRO A 43 -9.18 -9.82 -2.59
C PRO A 43 -9.87 -9.29 -1.32
N GLY A 44 -9.67 -8.02 -0.94
CA GLY A 44 -10.37 -7.35 0.15
C GLY A 44 -9.96 -7.76 1.57
N VAL A 45 -8.73 -8.26 1.76
CA VAL A 45 -8.27 -8.74 3.08
C VAL A 45 -8.13 -7.58 4.07
N LEU A 46 -7.52 -6.46 3.67
CA LEU A 46 -7.41 -5.28 4.54
C LEU A 46 -8.77 -4.63 4.75
N ALA A 47 -9.61 -4.51 3.71
CA ALA A 47 -10.98 -4.02 3.80
C ALA A 47 -11.80 -4.80 4.85
N ALA A 48 -11.74 -6.13 4.81
CA ALA A 48 -12.42 -6.98 5.78
C ALA A 48 -11.93 -6.76 7.22
N ARG A 49 -10.63 -6.56 7.41
CA ARG A 49 -10.04 -6.26 8.71
C ARG A 49 -10.49 -4.89 9.25
N MET A 50 -10.49 -3.85 8.40
CA MET A 50 -10.99 -2.52 8.78
C MET A 50 -12.48 -2.57 9.11
N ARG A 51 -13.28 -3.30 8.34
CA ARG A 51 -14.70 -3.51 8.62
C ARG A 51 -14.95 -4.24 9.93
N ALA A 52 -14.17 -5.27 10.24
CA ALA A 52 -14.25 -5.99 11.52
C ALA A 52 -13.93 -5.08 12.73
N ARG A 53 -13.25 -3.95 12.52
CA ARG A 53 -13.00 -2.91 13.52
C ARG A 53 -14.13 -1.85 13.60
N GLY A 54 -15.19 -2.03 12.81
CA GLY A 54 -16.36 -1.15 12.82
C GLY A 54 -16.33 0.01 11.82
N ALA A 55 -15.40 0.00 10.85
CA ALA A 55 -15.39 0.98 9.77
C ALA A 55 -16.43 0.66 8.70
N ASP A 56 -16.97 1.69 8.04
CA ASP A 56 -17.79 1.56 6.82
C ASP A 56 -16.86 1.60 5.60
N VAL A 57 -16.59 0.43 5.01
CA VAL A 57 -15.56 0.27 3.98
C VAL A 57 -16.20 0.04 2.62
N THR A 58 -15.82 0.87 1.67
CA THR A 58 -16.04 0.69 0.21
C THR A 58 -14.69 0.47 -0.45
N ALA A 59 -14.65 -0.34 -1.51
CA ALA A 59 -13.39 -0.66 -2.19
C ALA A 59 -13.53 -0.62 -3.71
N THR A 60 -12.38 -0.49 -4.38
CA THR A 60 -12.26 -0.65 -5.84
C THR A 60 -11.08 -1.57 -6.15
N ASP A 61 -11.13 -2.25 -7.30
CA ASP A 61 -9.98 -2.98 -7.85
C ASP A 61 -10.09 -3.09 -9.37
N LEU A 62 -8.97 -3.22 -10.05
CA LEU A 62 -8.91 -3.42 -11.50
C LEU A 62 -9.40 -4.82 -11.90
N SER A 63 -9.07 -5.84 -11.08
CA SER A 63 -9.36 -7.24 -11.36
C SER A 63 -10.78 -7.62 -10.99
N ALA A 64 -11.51 -8.18 -11.94
CA ALA A 64 -12.86 -8.74 -11.69
C ALA A 64 -12.81 -9.90 -10.68
N VAL A 65 -11.73 -10.70 -10.69
CA VAL A 65 -11.52 -11.80 -9.74
C VAL A 65 -11.31 -11.27 -8.33
N ALA A 66 -10.48 -10.23 -8.17
CA ALA A 66 -10.27 -9.58 -6.89
C ALA A 66 -11.57 -8.97 -6.34
N VAL A 67 -12.31 -8.26 -7.18
CA VAL A 67 -13.62 -7.69 -6.83
C VAL A 67 -14.58 -8.77 -6.33
N ALA A 68 -14.71 -9.88 -7.06
CA ALA A 68 -15.59 -10.99 -6.65
C ALA A 68 -15.17 -11.58 -5.30
N ARG A 69 -13.85 -11.72 -5.04
CA ARG A 69 -13.32 -12.22 -3.77
C ARG A 69 -13.55 -11.24 -2.61
N ALA A 70 -13.44 -9.93 -2.86
CA ALA A 70 -13.76 -8.90 -1.87
C ALA A 70 -15.26 -8.88 -1.55
N GLN A 71 -16.13 -8.97 -2.57
CA GLN A 71 -17.59 -9.07 -2.41
C GLN A 71 -18.00 -10.32 -1.64
N ALA A 72 -17.34 -11.45 -1.87
CA ALA A 72 -17.58 -12.69 -1.10
C ALA A 72 -17.27 -12.54 0.40
N LYS A 73 -16.40 -11.56 0.77
CA LYS A 73 -16.13 -11.16 2.18
C LYS A 73 -17.11 -10.10 2.70
N GLY A 74 -18.15 -9.77 1.91
CA GLY A 74 -19.16 -8.77 2.25
C GLY A 74 -18.69 -7.32 2.06
N ILE A 75 -17.60 -7.07 1.34
CA ILE A 75 -17.12 -5.71 1.06
C ILE A 75 -17.79 -5.16 -0.19
N PRO A 76 -18.47 -4.00 -0.12
CA PRO A 76 -18.88 -3.26 -1.32
C PRO A 76 -17.66 -2.92 -2.17
N CYS A 77 -17.48 -3.60 -3.29
CA CYS A 77 -16.33 -3.44 -4.17
C CYS A 77 -16.78 -3.30 -5.61
N SER A 78 -16.21 -2.35 -6.34
CA SER A 78 -16.48 -2.10 -7.75
C SER A 78 -15.23 -2.31 -8.59
N GLN A 79 -15.40 -2.87 -9.80
CA GLN A 79 -14.31 -2.96 -10.76
C GLN A 79 -14.04 -1.58 -11.35
N LEU A 80 -12.77 -1.15 -11.30
CA LEU A 80 -12.34 0.14 -11.81
C LEU A 80 -10.86 0.11 -12.20
N ASP A 81 -10.57 0.65 -13.39
CA ASP A 81 -9.22 1.03 -13.78
C ASP A 81 -9.00 2.53 -13.50
N ILE A 82 -8.32 2.84 -12.41
CA ILE A 82 -8.06 4.23 -11.99
C ILE A 82 -7.07 4.97 -12.92
N ASP A 83 -6.30 4.26 -13.75
CA ASP A 83 -5.46 4.89 -14.77
C ASP A 83 -6.31 5.41 -15.96
N SER A 84 -7.46 4.76 -16.23
CA SER A 84 -8.34 5.06 -17.38
C SER A 84 -9.50 5.98 -16.99
N ALA A 85 -10.01 5.90 -15.76
CA ALA A 85 -11.17 6.66 -15.31
C ALA A 85 -10.99 7.20 -13.88
N PRO A 86 -11.58 8.37 -13.54
CA PRO A 86 -11.58 8.86 -12.18
C PRO A 86 -12.38 7.93 -11.25
N LEU A 87 -12.13 8.04 -9.95
CA LEU A 87 -12.93 7.34 -8.94
C LEU A 87 -14.41 7.79 -9.05
N PRO A 88 -15.38 6.85 -9.12
CA PRO A 88 -16.81 7.17 -9.32
C PRO A 88 -17.49 7.66 -8.02
N PHE A 89 -16.79 8.49 -7.29
CA PHE A 89 -17.25 9.06 -6.02
C PHE A 89 -17.17 10.58 -6.07
N ALA A 90 -18.11 11.24 -5.39
CA ALA A 90 -18.11 12.69 -5.25
C ALA A 90 -16.88 13.18 -4.48
N ASP A 91 -16.52 14.44 -4.69
CA ASP A 91 -15.49 15.11 -3.90
C ASP A 91 -15.84 15.05 -2.42
N ALA A 92 -14.85 14.94 -1.57
CA ALA A 92 -15.00 14.96 -0.12
C ALA A 92 -16.04 13.95 0.42
N SER A 93 -16.10 12.75 -0.16
CA SER A 93 -17.08 11.72 0.23
C SER A 93 -16.57 10.72 1.26
N PHE A 94 -15.25 10.67 1.54
CA PHE A 94 -14.65 9.73 2.48
C PHE A 94 -13.88 10.44 3.58
N GLY A 95 -13.97 9.91 4.82
CA GLY A 95 -13.15 10.35 5.95
C GLY A 95 -11.74 9.77 5.92
N VAL A 96 -11.58 8.60 5.29
CA VAL A 96 -10.29 7.91 5.14
C VAL A 96 -10.18 7.31 3.76
N VAL A 97 -9.00 7.48 3.13
CA VAL A 97 -8.63 6.78 1.89
C VAL A 97 -7.38 5.95 2.16
N VAL A 98 -7.42 4.67 1.79
CA VAL A 98 -6.32 3.72 1.99
C VAL A 98 -5.85 3.19 0.64
N SER A 99 -4.54 3.12 0.46
CA SER A 99 -3.88 2.45 -0.67
C SER A 99 -2.72 1.59 -0.15
N ASN A 100 -2.77 0.29 -0.43
CA ASN A 100 -1.80 -0.67 0.10
C ASN A 100 -0.99 -1.32 -1.01
N SER A 101 0.21 -0.80 -1.27
CA SER A 101 1.17 -1.36 -2.26
C SER A 101 0.54 -1.52 -3.65
N MET A 102 -0.03 -0.43 -4.17
CA MET A 102 -0.68 -0.38 -5.46
C MET A 102 -0.12 0.73 -6.36
N ILE A 103 0.16 1.89 -5.79
CA ILE A 103 0.53 3.11 -6.55
C ILE A 103 1.83 2.90 -7.33
N GLU A 104 2.73 2.07 -6.85
CA GLU A 104 3.98 1.68 -7.53
C GLU A 104 3.77 0.96 -8.86
N HIS A 105 2.62 0.36 -9.04
CA HIS A 105 2.23 -0.33 -10.28
C HIS A 105 1.54 0.57 -11.30
N ARG A 106 1.27 1.85 -10.94
CA ARG A 106 0.53 2.77 -11.80
C ARG A 106 1.43 3.61 -12.67
N PHE A 107 1.03 3.76 -13.95
CA PHE A 107 1.78 4.57 -14.90
C PHE A 107 1.66 6.06 -14.56
N PHE A 108 0.45 6.52 -14.22
CA PHE A 108 0.15 7.91 -13.84
C PHE A 108 -0.12 8.04 -12.34
N HIS A 109 0.84 7.62 -11.51
CA HIS A 109 0.71 7.61 -10.06
C HIS A 109 0.29 8.95 -9.44
N GLU A 110 0.68 10.10 -10.06
CA GLU A 110 0.25 11.41 -9.62
C GLU A 110 -1.27 11.58 -9.69
N LYS A 111 -1.90 11.10 -10.79
CA LYS A 111 -3.37 11.16 -10.94
C LYS A 111 -4.08 10.32 -9.88
N VAL A 112 -3.50 9.17 -9.52
CA VAL A 112 -4.06 8.34 -8.44
C VAL A 112 -4.04 9.08 -7.11
N PHE A 113 -2.92 9.75 -6.78
CA PHE A 113 -2.86 10.61 -5.59
C PHE A 113 -3.85 11.77 -5.66
N ASP A 114 -4.02 12.41 -6.81
CA ASP A 114 -4.97 13.50 -7.02
C ASP A 114 -6.41 13.02 -6.73
N GLU A 115 -6.78 11.86 -7.25
CA GLU A 115 -8.11 11.26 -7.04
C GLU A 115 -8.34 10.85 -5.59
N CYS A 116 -7.34 10.20 -4.95
CA CYS A 116 -7.40 9.87 -3.53
C CYS A 116 -7.63 11.12 -2.66
N VAL A 117 -6.95 12.23 -2.98
CA VAL A 117 -7.12 13.48 -2.25
C VAL A 117 -8.44 14.17 -2.62
N ARG A 118 -8.92 14.08 -3.88
CA ARG A 118 -10.19 14.66 -4.30
C ARG A 118 -11.36 14.10 -3.49
N VAL A 119 -11.46 12.78 -3.41
CA VAL A 119 -12.55 12.10 -2.70
C VAL A 119 -12.45 12.17 -1.18
N LEU A 120 -11.29 12.58 -0.64
CA LEU A 120 -11.06 12.73 0.78
C LEU A 120 -11.65 14.05 1.29
N GLN A 121 -12.35 14.00 2.43
CA GLN A 121 -12.91 15.18 3.10
C GLN A 121 -11.79 16.11 3.63
N PRO A 122 -12.01 17.42 3.75
CA PRO A 122 -11.16 18.28 4.56
C PRO A 122 -11.04 17.72 5.99
N GLY A 123 -9.80 17.66 6.52
CA GLY A 123 -9.52 16.97 7.80
C GLY A 123 -9.50 15.45 7.72
N GLY A 124 -9.86 14.85 6.58
CA GLY A 124 -9.78 13.41 6.36
C GLY A 124 -8.35 12.89 6.25
N ARG A 125 -8.18 11.59 6.44
CA ARG A 125 -6.88 10.91 6.47
C ARG A 125 -6.62 10.11 5.20
N VAL A 126 -5.45 10.29 4.60
CA VAL A 126 -4.92 9.38 3.58
C VAL A 126 -3.85 8.50 4.20
N ILE A 127 -3.94 7.20 3.95
CA ILE A 127 -3.04 6.17 4.47
C ILE A 127 -2.48 5.40 3.28
N VAL A 128 -1.19 5.53 3.02
CA VAL A 128 -0.55 4.91 1.86
C VAL A 128 0.60 4.02 2.32
N CYS A 129 0.62 2.79 1.87
CA CYS A 129 1.76 1.90 2.00
C CYS A 129 2.50 1.82 0.65
N LEU A 130 3.82 1.97 0.70
CA LEU A 130 4.68 1.91 -0.49
C LEU A 130 5.96 1.12 -0.18
N PRO A 131 6.48 0.36 -1.15
CA PRO A 131 7.79 -0.26 -1.04
C PRO A 131 8.90 0.80 -1.05
N ASN A 132 9.91 0.58 -0.21
CA ASN A 132 11.00 1.54 -0.03
C ASN A 132 12.24 1.15 -0.84
N ILE A 133 12.41 1.75 -2.02
CA ILE A 133 13.62 1.53 -2.82
C ILE A 133 14.89 2.03 -2.11
N ALA A 134 14.76 2.91 -1.12
CA ALA A 134 15.88 3.42 -0.33
C ALA A 134 16.25 2.53 0.88
N HIS A 135 15.68 1.32 0.99
CA HIS A 135 16.07 0.32 1.99
C HIS A 135 17.58 0.02 1.92
N ILE A 136 18.23 -0.21 3.07
CA ILE A 136 19.69 -0.41 3.15
C ILE A 136 20.20 -1.49 2.18
N LEU A 137 19.48 -2.59 1.99
CA LEU A 137 19.85 -3.64 1.03
C LEU A 137 19.78 -3.15 -0.42
N CYS A 138 18.73 -2.40 -0.79
CA CYS A 138 18.63 -1.83 -2.13
C CYS A 138 19.76 -0.84 -2.40
N ARG A 139 20.10 0.02 -1.42
CA ARG A 139 21.25 0.93 -1.51
C ARG A 139 22.55 0.15 -1.71
N TRP A 140 22.76 -0.92 -0.96
CA TRP A 140 23.93 -1.77 -1.08
C TRP A 140 24.03 -2.44 -2.45
N TRP A 141 22.92 -2.95 -2.97
CA TRP A 141 22.90 -3.55 -4.31
C TRP A 141 23.25 -2.52 -5.38
N ILE A 142 22.63 -1.34 -5.36
CA ILE A 142 22.93 -0.28 -6.33
C ILE A 142 24.41 0.15 -6.23
N LEU A 143 24.92 0.35 -5.01
CA LEU A 143 26.32 0.73 -4.76
C LEU A 143 27.31 -0.33 -5.31
N THR A 144 26.93 -1.60 -5.29
CA THR A 144 27.75 -2.71 -5.81
C THR A 144 27.42 -3.08 -7.27
N GLY A 145 26.70 -2.21 -8.00
CA GLY A 145 26.34 -2.42 -9.41
C GLY A 145 25.31 -3.51 -9.64
N ARG A 146 24.46 -3.82 -8.64
CA ARG A 146 23.42 -4.86 -8.70
C ARG A 146 22.03 -4.24 -8.62
N PHE A 147 21.08 -4.86 -9.32
CA PHE A 147 19.65 -4.56 -9.18
C PHE A 147 18.85 -5.87 -9.36
N PRO A 148 18.77 -6.71 -8.31
CA PRO A 148 18.06 -7.98 -8.41
C PRO A 148 16.55 -7.72 -8.46
N TYR A 149 15.85 -8.34 -9.41
CA TYR A 149 14.39 -8.36 -9.44
C TYR A 149 13.89 -9.46 -8.51
N ILE A 150 13.29 -9.07 -7.41
CA ILE A 150 12.79 -9.98 -6.37
C ILE A 150 11.30 -9.76 -6.20
N VAL A 151 10.51 -10.80 -6.42
CA VAL A 151 9.04 -10.78 -6.26
C VAL A 151 8.67 -10.34 -4.84
N ASP A 152 7.60 -9.57 -4.72
CA ASP A 152 7.10 -9.01 -3.45
C ASP A 152 8.15 -8.18 -2.69
N SER A 153 8.99 -7.45 -3.38
CA SER A 153 10.03 -6.60 -2.77
C SER A 153 10.06 -5.21 -3.40
N PRO A 154 10.79 -4.24 -2.83
CA PRO A 154 10.96 -2.92 -3.44
C PRO A 154 11.54 -2.94 -4.85
N THR A 155 12.18 -4.04 -5.26
CA THR A 155 12.75 -4.23 -6.60
C THR A 155 11.94 -5.21 -7.44
N ASP A 156 10.65 -5.37 -7.18
CA ASP A 156 9.77 -6.22 -7.99
C ASP A 156 9.74 -5.73 -9.43
N ALA A 157 9.76 -6.68 -10.39
CA ALA A 157 9.74 -6.38 -11.82
C ALA A 157 8.43 -5.70 -12.27
N MET A 158 7.35 -5.85 -11.51
CA MET A 158 6.07 -5.22 -11.79
C MET A 158 5.97 -3.77 -11.29
N HIS A 159 6.96 -3.28 -10.53
CA HIS A 159 6.97 -1.89 -10.07
C HIS A 159 7.39 -0.95 -11.21
N LEU A 160 6.47 -0.11 -11.64
CA LEU A 160 6.73 0.95 -12.64
C LEU A 160 7.32 2.21 -11.99
N ARG A 161 7.07 2.40 -10.70
CA ARG A 161 7.52 3.56 -9.92
C ARG A 161 8.23 3.11 -8.65
N PHE A 162 9.30 3.80 -8.32
CA PHE A 162 10.08 3.56 -7.12
C PHE A 162 9.96 4.72 -6.16
N PHE A 163 9.59 4.43 -4.91
CA PHE A 163 9.37 5.46 -3.91
C PHE A 163 10.42 5.43 -2.81
N THR A 164 10.75 6.61 -2.33
CA THR A 164 11.39 6.83 -1.04
C THR A 164 10.41 7.54 -0.11
N VAL A 165 10.62 7.47 1.18
CA VAL A 165 9.83 8.24 2.17
C VAL A 165 9.81 9.75 1.80
N ARG A 166 10.94 10.29 1.34
CA ARG A 166 11.06 11.70 0.96
C ARG A 166 10.17 12.05 -0.22
N GLU A 167 10.19 11.26 -1.28
CA GLU A 167 9.39 11.53 -2.49
C GLU A 167 7.89 11.31 -2.24
N ALA A 168 7.51 10.27 -1.50
CA ALA A 168 6.11 10.06 -1.12
C ALA A 168 5.58 11.24 -0.27
N ARG A 169 6.40 11.75 0.67
CA ARG A 169 6.04 12.94 1.45
C ARG A 169 5.82 14.16 0.57
N LYS A 170 6.70 14.42 -0.41
CA LYS A 170 6.56 15.53 -1.36
C LYS A 170 5.28 15.42 -2.18
N LEU A 171 4.96 14.21 -2.69
CA LEU A 171 3.74 13.97 -3.48
C LEU A 171 2.47 14.32 -2.70
N LEU A 172 2.39 13.95 -1.43
CA LEU A 172 1.26 14.26 -0.56
C LEU A 172 1.22 15.76 -0.21
N THR A 173 2.35 16.35 0.19
CA THR A 173 2.38 17.77 0.59
C THR A 173 2.08 18.73 -0.57
N ALA A 174 2.50 18.39 -1.79
CA ALA A 174 2.14 19.15 -3.00
C ALA A 174 0.64 19.16 -3.29
N ARG A 175 -0.13 18.24 -2.67
CA ARG A 175 -1.59 18.11 -2.80
C ARG A 175 -2.36 18.64 -1.59
N GLY A 176 -1.72 19.46 -0.76
CA GLY A 176 -2.36 20.03 0.43
C GLY A 176 -2.55 19.02 1.57
N VAL A 177 -1.83 17.89 1.54
CA VAL A 177 -1.87 16.89 2.61
C VAL A 177 -0.71 17.11 3.57
N ARG A 178 -1.01 17.35 4.83
CA ARG A 178 -0.02 17.44 5.91
C ARG A 178 0.30 16.04 6.43
N VAL A 179 1.52 15.59 6.19
CA VAL A 179 1.99 14.28 6.67
C VAL A 179 2.12 14.29 8.20
N THR A 180 1.44 13.38 8.86
CA THR A 180 1.38 13.27 10.33
C THR A 180 2.24 12.14 10.88
N SER A 181 2.38 11.01 10.16
CA SER A 181 3.27 9.93 10.56
C SER A 181 3.89 9.20 9.38
N VAL A 182 5.03 8.57 9.62
CA VAL A 182 5.67 7.62 8.72
C VAL A 182 6.17 6.45 9.56
N GLU A 183 5.76 5.26 9.21
CA GLU A 183 6.09 4.04 9.94
C GLU A 183 6.62 2.98 8.98
N GLY A 184 7.68 2.29 9.38
CA GLY A 184 8.28 1.24 8.57
C GLY A 184 7.82 -0.15 8.99
N SER A 185 7.53 -1.00 7.98
CA SER A 185 7.43 -2.44 8.16
C SER A 185 8.70 -3.12 7.68
N ALA A 186 9.22 -4.05 8.46
CA ALA A 186 10.31 -4.91 8.01
C ALA A 186 9.82 -5.94 6.99
N SER A 187 8.53 -6.30 7.00
CA SER A 187 7.92 -7.27 6.08
C SER A 187 8.75 -8.55 5.92
N LEU A 188 9.13 -9.15 7.06
CA LEU A 188 10.06 -10.29 7.10
C LEU A 188 9.52 -11.60 6.50
N TRP A 189 8.26 -11.60 6.09
CA TRP A 189 7.64 -12.72 5.37
C TRP A 189 8.24 -12.89 3.95
N ALA A 190 8.66 -11.78 3.31
CA ALA A 190 9.31 -11.78 2.00
C ALA A 190 10.74 -12.35 2.09
N ARG A 191 10.82 -13.67 2.19
CA ARG A 191 12.07 -14.39 2.52
C ARG A 191 13.19 -14.16 1.50
N ALA A 192 12.86 -13.97 0.23
CA ALA A 192 13.84 -13.79 -0.84
C ALA A 192 14.60 -12.46 -0.74
N PHE A 193 13.96 -11.43 -0.17
CA PHE A 193 14.54 -10.10 -0.01
C PHE A 193 15.68 -10.04 1.01
N TYR A 194 15.55 -10.77 2.13
CA TYR A 194 16.51 -10.70 3.23
C TYR A 194 17.58 -11.77 3.18
N PRO A 195 18.85 -11.43 3.47
CA PRO A 195 19.89 -12.43 3.69
C PRO A 195 19.46 -13.46 4.75
N PRO A 196 19.87 -14.74 4.62
CA PRO A 196 19.48 -15.80 5.58
C PRO A 196 19.80 -15.45 7.04
N LEU A 197 20.90 -14.73 7.28
CA LEU A 197 21.29 -14.28 8.62
C LEU A 197 20.24 -13.38 9.27
N TRP A 198 19.66 -12.43 8.52
CA TRP A 198 18.67 -11.47 9.03
C TRP A 198 17.34 -12.13 9.39
N ARG A 199 17.06 -13.32 8.84
CA ARG A 199 15.86 -14.10 9.12
C ARG A 199 15.93 -14.91 10.42
N LYS A 200 17.12 -14.99 11.05
CA LYS A 200 17.30 -15.70 12.34
C LYS A 200 16.45 -15.03 13.42
N ARG A 201 15.77 -15.85 14.23
CA ARG A 201 14.83 -15.39 15.28
C ARG A 201 15.39 -14.27 16.16
N ARG A 202 16.69 -14.36 16.53
CA ARG A 202 17.36 -13.37 17.38
C ARG A 202 17.48 -11.98 16.73
N LEU A 203 17.56 -11.90 15.39
CA LEU A 203 17.70 -10.62 14.66
C LEU A 203 16.37 -10.05 14.21
N ARG A 204 15.30 -10.83 14.15
CA ARG A 204 13.98 -10.37 13.71
C ARG A 204 13.48 -9.17 14.53
N GLY A 205 13.58 -9.26 15.86
CA GLY A 205 13.18 -8.17 16.76
C GLY A 205 13.95 -6.88 16.51
N LEU A 206 15.28 -7.00 16.34
CA LEU A 206 16.14 -5.85 16.04
C LEU A 206 15.78 -5.21 14.69
N ILE A 207 15.60 -6.02 13.64
CA ILE A 207 15.26 -5.52 12.30
C ILE A 207 13.89 -4.85 12.32
N THR A 208 12.90 -5.44 12.97
CA THR A 208 11.56 -4.85 13.14
C THR A 208 11.65 -3.53 13.91
N TRP A 209 12.43 -3.46 14.97
CA TRP A 209 12.67 -2.25 15.72
C TRP A 209 13.34 -1.17 14.88
N LEU A 210 14.42 -1.51 14.15
CA LEU A 210 15.09 -0.60 13.22
C LEU A 210 14.15 -0.07 12.14
N ALA A 211 13.31 -0.92 11.57
CA ALA A 211 12.31 -0.51 10.59
C ALA A 211 11.33 0.53 11.16
N ARG A 212 10.95 0.40 12.42
CA ARG A 212 10.05 1.34 13.11
C ARG A 212 10.73 2.69 13.44
N VAL A 213 11.97 2.65 13.96
CA VAL A 213 12.65 3.89 14.38
C VAL A 213 13.33 4.63 13.23
N TRP A 214 13.66 3.92 12.16
CA TRP A 214 14.28 4.51 10.97
C TRP A 214 13.66 3.95 9.67
N PRO A 215 12.39 4.31 9.38
CA PRO A 215 11.63 3.76 8.24
C PRO A 215 12.33 3.95 6.90
N SER A 216 12.95 5.11 6.66
CA SER A 216 13.61 5.45 5.40
C SER A 216 14.86 4.61 5.10
N MET A 217 15.42 3.93 6.11
CA MET A 217 16.63 3.11 5.95
C MET A 217 16.34 1.62 6.08
N PHE A 218 15.51 1.23 7.04
CA PHE A 218 15.30 -0.17 7.42
C PHE A 218 13.87 -0.69 7.21
N GLY A 219 12.91 0.20 6.92
CA GLY A 219 11.59 -0.23 6.45
C GLY A 219 11.71 -0.78 5.04
N ARG A 220 11.31 -2.06 4.83
CA ARG A 220 11.16 -2.63 3.50
C ARG A 220 10.00 -1.94 2.79
N ASP A 221 8.90 -1.79 3.52
CA ASP A 221 7.77 -0.97 3.15
C ASP A 221 7.59 0.14 4.19
N PHE A 222 6.98 1.23 3.81
CA PHE A 222 6.60 2.28 4.75
C PHE A 222 5.14 2.66 4.57
N VAL A 223 4.48 2.88 5.70
CA VAL A 223 3.14 3.45 5.76
C VAL A 223 3.27 4.94 6.07
N ILE A 224 2.73 5.78 5.21
CA ILE A 224 2.66 7.22 5.39
C ILE A 224 1.21 7.64 5.60
N VAL A 225 0.98 8.42 6.64
CA VAL A 225 -0.34 8.95 7.00
C VAL A 225 -0.30 10.46 6.87
N GLY A 226 -1.30 11.00 6.21
CA GLY A 226 -1.47 12.44 6.08
C GLY A 226 -2.92 12.86 6.32
N VAL A 227 -3.09 14.13 6.63
CA VAL A 227 -4.40 14.79 6.81
C VAL A 227 -4.55 15.85 5.74
N LYS A 228 -5.68 15.83 5.02
CA LYS A 228 -6.03 16.84 4.03
C LYS A 228 -6.35 18.16 4.75
N ASN A 229 -5.70 19.24 4.34
CA ASN A 229 -5.96 20.59 4.89
C ASN A 229 -7.33 21.10 4.50
#